data_5bc02a1644589f6c400025c8ec274656
#
_entry.id   5bc02a1644589f6c400025c8ec274656
#
_cell.length_a   1.000
_cell.length_b   1.000
_cell.length_c   1.000
_cell.angle_alpha   90.00
_cell.angle_beta   90.00
_cell.angle_gamma   90.00
#
_symmetry.space_group_name_H-M   'P 1'
#
loop_
_entity.id
_entity.type
_entity.pdbx_description
1 polymer ?
#
loop_
_entity_poly.entity_id
_entity_poly.type
_entity_poly.pdbx_seq_one_letter_code
_entity_poly.pdbx_strand_id
1 'polypeptide(L)'
;VQEPADVIALSLTGEFAARAALEAPDTINSLVLISPTGLQAEDNRSSSPATHALLSFPVWSQAFFDFLTLQPVIRYYLAKSFVGPVDDRLAGYAYRTAHQPGARYAPLAFVSGKLHTAGIRESVYEKLTQSVQVLFDQDPYTSFEALPTLLAQYDNWHAERVVPTRGLPHFEQMDLTAVAVEPFWAALETEPAPPEAQT
;
A
#
# COMPACT_ATOMS: atom_id res chain seq x y z
N VAL A 1 5.89 -25.59 12.48
CA VAL A 1 5.22 -24.32 12.79
C VAL A 1 6.02 -23.26 12.09
N GLN A 2 5.38 -22.48 11.21
CA GLN A 2 6.02 -21.37 10.53
C GLN A 2 5.94 -20.15 11.46
N GLU A 3 7.04 -19.46 11.68
CA GLU A 3 7.03 -18.25 12.50
C GLU A 3 6.22 -17.15 11.78
N PRO A 4 5.42 -16.33 12.51
CA PRO A 4 4.73 -15.20 11.94
C PRO A 4 5.72 -14.21 11.30
N ALA A 5 5.32 -13.57 10.21
CA ALA A 5 6.17 -12.63 9.48
C ALA A 5 5.80 -11.18 9.77
N ASP A 6 6.80 -10.31 9.86
CA ASP A 6 6.59 -8.87 9.76
C ASP A 6 6.49 -8.46 8.30
N VAL A 7 5.48 -7.66 7.96
CA VAL A 7 5.14 -7.35 6.58
C VAL A 7 5.20 -5.85 6.32
N ILE A 8 5.96 -5.44 5.29
CA ILE A 8 5.91 -4.08 4.74
C ILE A 8 5.09 -4.09 3.46
N ALA A 9 4.10 -3.23 3.36
CA ALA A 9 3.22 -3.14 2.20
C ALA A 9 3.03 -1.70 1.74
N LEU A 10 3.11 -1.48 0.42
CA LEU A 10 3.00 -0.18 -0.22
C LEU A 10 1.59 0.04 -0.79
N SER A 11 0.99 1.19 -0.50
CA SER A 11 -0.24 1.68 -1.14
C SER A 11 -1.37 0.63 -1.11
N LEU A 12 -1.95 0.26 -2.25
CA LEU A 12 -3.01 -0.74 -2.37
C LEU A 12 -2.62 -2.13 -1.83
N THR A 13 -1.33 -2.51 -1.90
CA THR A 13 -0.92 -3.81 -1.34
C THR A 13 -1.08 -3.86 0.18
N GLY A 14 -1.17 -2.70 0.84
CA GLY A 14 -1.54 -2.59 2.25
C GLY A 14 -2.93 -3.17 2.55
N GLU A 15 -3.91 -2.98 1.65
CA GLU A 15 -5.24 -3.58 1.82
C GLU A 15 -5.19 -5.12 1.76
N PHE A 16 -4.34 -5.68 0.88
CA PHE A 16 -4.18 -7.13 0.76
C PHE A 16 -3.44 -7.73 1.95
N ALA A 17 -2.37 -7.06 2.42
CA ALA A 17 -1.62 -7.47 3.61
C ALA A 17 -2.51 -7.42 4.87
N ALA A 18 -3.27 -6.35 5.06
CA ALA A 18 -4.19 -6.19 6.17
C ALA A 18 -5.31 -7.25 6.15
N ARG A 19 -5.86 -7.57 4.97
CA ARG A 19 -6.83 -8.64 4.83
C ARG A 19 -6.22 -10.00 5.16
N ALA A 20 -5.01 -10.29 4.68
CA ALA A 20 -4.31 -11.53 5.03
C ALA A 20 -4.08 -11.65 6.53
N ALA A 21 -3.69 -10.55 7.20
CA ALA A 21 -3.52 -10.51 8.65
C ALA A 21 -4.84 -10.75 9.41
N LEU A 22 -5.96 -10.24 8.89
CA LEU A 22 -7.28 -10.47 9.49
C LEU A 22 -7.77 -11.92 9.29
N GLU A 23 -7.54 -12.50 8.10
CA GLU A 23 -7.99 -13.85 7.75
C GLU A 23 -7.11 -14.95 8.33
N ALA A 24 -5.82 -14.66 8.54
CA ALA A 24 -4.82 -15.61 9.07
C ALA A 24 -3.91 -14.93 10.11
N PRO A 25 -4.45 -14.55 11.29
CA PRO A 25 -3.76 -13.72 12.28
C PRO A 25 -2.45 -14.33 12.79
N ASP A 26 -2.35 -15.66 12.82
CA ASP A 26 -1.16 -16.36 13.30
C ASP A 26 0.01 -16.35 12.29
N THR A 27 -0.18 -15.80 11.09
CA THR A 27 0.84 -15.78 10.03
C THR A 27 1.54 -14.43 9.88
N ILE A 28 0.93 -13.35 10.38
CA ILE A 28 1.44 -11.99 10.30
C ILE A 28 1.55 -11.43 11.72
N ASN A 29 2.77 -11.08 12.10
CA ASN A 29 3.09 -10.51 13.41
C ASN A 29 2.78 -9.02 13.45
N SER A 30 3.27 -8.27 12.46
CA SER A 30 3.07 -6.82 12.36
C SER A 30 2.96 -6.33 10.93
N LEU A 31 2.42 -5.12 10.76
CA LEU A 31 2.26 -4.47 9.48
C LEU A 31 2.92 -3.10 9.46
N VAL A 32 3.78 -2.83 8.49
CA VAL A 32 4.22 -1.49 8.14
C VAL A 32 3.57 -1.10 6.82
N LEU A 33 2.66 -0.13 6.86
CA LEU A 33 1.89 0.32 5.71
C LEU A 33 2.46 1.64 5.18
N ILE A 34 3.03 1.62 3.98
CA ILE A 34 3.61 2.79 3.33
C ILE A 34 2.56 3.42 2.43
N SER A 35 2.18 4.67 2.69
CA SER A 35 1.16 5.42 1.94
C SER A 35 -0.07 4.56 1.62
N PRO A 36 -0.71 3.92 2.62
CA PRO A 36 -1.81 2.99 2.38
C PRO A 36 -3.03 3.71 1.81
N THR A 37 -3.78 3.00 0.98
CA THR A 37 -5.12 3.42 0.54
C THR A 37 -6.15 3.16 1.65
N GLY A 38 -7.33 3.82 1.57
CA GLY A 38 -8.44 3.58 2.50
C GLY A 38 -8.45 4.47 3.75
N LEU A 39 -7.54 5.45 3.84
CA LEU A 39 -7.47 6.41 4.95
C LEU A 39 -8.02 7.80 4.61
N GLN A 40 -8.67 7.98 3.47
CA GLN A 40 -9.39 9.20 3.12
C GLN A 40 -10.67 9.36 3.97
N ALA A 41 -11.14 10.61 4.12
CA ALA A 41 -12.33 10.93 4.92
C ALA A 41 -13.57 10.16 4.45
N GLU A 42 -13.77 10.10 3.13
CA GLU A 42 -14.86 9.35 2.51
C GLU A 42 -14.31 8.34 1.53
N ASP A 43 -14.70 7.09 1.66
CA ASP A 43 -14.35 6.04 0.71
C ASP A 43 -15.31 6.04 -0.48
N ASN A 44 -15.11 7.00 -1.38
CA ASN A 44 -15.89 7.15 -2.62
C ASN A 44 -15.37 6.25 -3.76
N ARG A 45 -14.47 5.32 -3.46
CA ARG A 45 -13.90 4.41 -4.46
C ARG A 45 -14.92 3.36 -4.85
N SER A 46 -15.60 3.60 -5.97
CA SER A 46 -16.51 2.62 -6.56
C SER A 46 -15.82 1.87 -7.69
N SER A 47 -15.82 0.55 -7.62
CA SER A 47 -15.50 -0.25 -8.79
C SER A 47 -16.69 -0.26 -9.73
N SER A 48 -16.50 0.12 -10.98
CA SER A 48 -17.52 -0.04 -12.02
C SER A 48 -17.21 -1.27 -12.86
N PRO A 49 -18.05 -2.34 -12.80
CA PRO A 49 -17.88 -3.50 -13.65
C PRO A 49 -17.86 -3.14 -15.15
N ALA A 50 -18.65 -2.14 -15.55
CA ALA A 50 -18.67 -1.64 -16.92
C ALA A 50 -17.35 -0.97 -17.31
N THR A 51 -16.78 -0.14 -16.44
CA THR A 51 -15.47 0.48 -16.67
C THR A 51 -14.38 -0.58 -16.78
N HIS A 52 -14.40 -1.59 -15.90
CA HIS A 52 -13.45 -2.70 -15.98
C HIS A 52 -13.59 -3.47 -17.29
N ALA A 53 -14.80 -3.84 -17.67
CA ALA A 53 -15.07 -4.55 -18.93
C ALA A 53 -14.60 -3.74 -20.15
N LEU A 54 -14.84 -2.42 -20.14
CA LEU A 54 -14.40 -1.52 -21.20
C LEU A 54 -12.86 -1.48 -21.30
N LEU A 55 -12.17 -1.22 -20.17
CA LEU A 55 -10.72 -1.12 -20.15
C LEU A 55 -10.01 -2.44 -20.44
N SER A 56 -10.63 -3.57 -20.08
CA SER A 56 -10.07 -4.92 -20.27
C SER A 56 -10.46 -5.56 -21.59
N PHE A 57 -11.22 -4.87 -22.44
CA PHE A 57 -11.70 -5.45 -23.70
C PHE A 57 -10.53 -5.80 -24.63
N PRO A 58 -10.47 -7.03 -25.16
CA PRO A 58 -9.27 -7.57 -25.82
C PRO A 58 -8.79 -6.78 -27.04
N VAL A 59 -9.71 -6.11 -27.76
CA VAL A 59 -9.39 -5.41 -29.00
C VAL A 59 -8.48 -4.20 -28.80
N TRP A 60 -8.69 -3.42 -27.72
CA TRP A 60 -7.92 -2.20 -27.51
C TRP A 60 -7.13 -2.15 -26.18
N SER A 61 -7.40 -3.07 -25.24
CA SER A 61 -6.74 -3.04 -23.93
C SER A 61 -5.22 -3.13 -24.02
N GLN A 62 -4.69 -3.90 -24.98
CA GLN A 62 -3.25 -3.98 -25.18
C GLN A 62 -2.70 -2.66 -25.73
N ALA A 63 -3.29 -2.09 -26.77
CA ALA A 63 -2.83 -0.82 -27.35
C ALA A 63 -2.91 0.34 -26.34
N PHE A 64 -3.95 0.39 -25.53
CA PHE A 64 -4.08 1.36 -24.45
C PHE A 64 -2.99 1.17 -23.39
N PHE A 65 -2.75 -0.07 -23.00
CA PHE A 65 -1.68 -0.39 -22.05
C PHE A 65 -0.29 -0.06 -22.60
N ASP A 66 -0.02 -0.40 -23.86
CA ASP A 66 1.24 -0.08 -24.54
C ASP A 66 1.50 1.44 -24.56
N PHE A 67 0.46 2.23 -24.78
CA PHE A 67 0.56 3.70 -24.66
C PHE A 67 0.90 4.15 -23.24
N LEU A 68 0.25 3.60 -22.23
CA LEU A 68 0.53 3.94 -20.82
C LEU A 68 1.93 3.54 -20.38
N THR A 69 2.52 2.54 -21.03
CA THR A 69 3.84 2.00 -20.68
C THR A 69 4.99 2.55 -21.53
N LEU A 70 4.73 3.57 -22.36
CA LEU A 70 5.80 4.34 -22.98
C LEU A 70 6.71 4.97 -21.91
N GLN A 71 8.02 4.96 -22.13
CA GLN A 71 8.99 5.50 -21.16
C GLN A 71 8.66 6.92 -20.67
N PRO A 72 8.28 7.88 -21.53
CA PRO A 72 7.91 9.22 -21.07
C PRO A 72 6.67 9.22 -20.17
N VAL A 73 5.70 8.36 -20.46
CA VAL A 73 4.44 8.24 -19.68
C VAL A 73 4.72 7.62 -18.31
N ILE A 74 5.53 6.56 -18.26
CA ILE A 74 5.98 5.95 -16.99
C ILE A 74 6.70 7.01 -16.15
N ARG A 75 7.66 7.75 -16.72
CA ARG A 75 8.39 8.81 -16.00
C ARG A 75 7.47 9.92 -15.51
N TYR A 76 6.48 10.31 -16.30
CA TYR A 76 5.50 11.31 -15.89
C TYR A 76 4.70 10.88 -14.66
N TYR A 77 4.21 9.63 -14.63
CA TYR A 77 3.46 9.11 -13.48
C TYR A 77 4.35 8.90 -12.25
N LEU A 78 5.56 8.38 -12.44
CA LEU A 78 6.52 8.25 -11.35
C LEU A 78 6.89 9.62 -10.75
N ALA A 79 7.10 10.63 -11.60
CA ALA A 79 7.44 11.98 -11.13
C ALA A 79 6.37 12.59 -10.21
N LYS A 80 5.11 12.15 -10.30
CA LYS A 80 4.08 12.57 -9.35
C LYS A 80 4.26 12.01 -7.96
N SER A 81 4.94 10.86 -7.82
CA SER A 81 5.20 10.18 -6.56
C SER A 81 6.57 10.50 -5.97
N PHE A 82 7.26 11.52 -6.51
CA PHE A 82 8.56 11.98 -6.01
C PHE A 82 8.54 13.50 -5.78
N VAL A 83 9.18 13.93 -4.70
CA VAL A 83 9.51 15.35 -4.47
C VAL A 83 10.72 15.73 -5.32
N GLY A 84 11.69 14.84 -5.39
CA GLY A 84 12.91 14.97 -6.17
C GLY A 84 12.82 14.39 -7.59
N PRO A 85 13.96 14.26 -8.27
CA PRO A 85 14.02 13.61 -9.58
C PRO A 85 13.72 12.11 -9.46
N VAL A 86 13.05 11.58 -10.48
CA VAL A 86 12.79 10.12 -10.57
C VAL A 86 14.09 9.35 -10.73
N ASP A 87 14.25 8.30 -9.94
CA ASP A 87 15.36 7.36 -10.10
C ASP A 87 15.29 6.63 -11.46
N ASP A 88 16.37 6.70 -12.22
CA ASP A 88 16.44 6.09 -13.56
C ASP A 88 16.37 4.56 -13.52
N ARG A 89 16.86 3.93 -12.45
CA ARG A 89 16.81 2.48 -12.28
C ARG A 89 15.36 2.03 -12.03
N LEU A 90 14.61 2.79 -11.21
CA LEU A 90 13.20 2.53 -10.97
C LEU A 90 12.38 2.71 -12.25
N ALA A 91 12.60 3.79 -13.01
CA ALA A 91 11.93 4.01 -14.29
C ALA A 91 12.25 2.90 -15.29
N GLY A 92 13.50 2.46 -15.37
CA GLY A 92 13.93 1.35 -16.21
C GLY A 92 13.36 0.00 -15.76
N TYR A 93 13.23 -0.23 -14.46
CA TYR A 93 12.58 -1.41 -13.91
C TYR A 93 11.08 -1.43 -14.24
N ALA A 94 10.37 -0.33 -14.00
CA ALA A 94 8.96 -0.19 -14.34
C ALA A 94 8.68 -0.45 -15.83
N TYR A 95 9.54 0.09 -16.71
CA TYR A 95 9.43 -0.16 -18.14
C TYR A 95 9.58 -1.65 -18.48
N ARG A 96 10.62 -2.33 -17.98
CA ARG A 96 10.85 -3.75 -18.25
C ARG A 96 9.74 -4.65 -17.72
N THR A 97 9.23 -4.37 -16.51
CA THR A 97 8.15 -5.16 -15.91
C THR A 97 6.82 -4.95 -16.62
N ALA A 98 6.55 -3.74 -17.09
CA ALA A 98 5.35 -3.42 -17.87
C ALA A 98 5.31 -4.11 -19.24
N HIS A 99 6.46 -4.56 -19.78
CA HIS A 99 6.51 -5.25 -21.07
C HIS A 99 6.61 -6.78 -20.95
N GLN A 100 6.34 -7.33 -19.76
CA GLN A 100 6.25 -8.77 -19.58
C GLN A 100 4.89 -9.32 -20.07
N PRO A 101 4.82 -10.59 -20.50
CA PRO A 101 3.55 -11.22 -20.86
C PRO A 101 2.54 -11.11 -19.72
N GLY A 102 1.34 -10.62 -20.04
CA GLY A 102 0.26 -10.47 -19.06
C GLY A 102 0.34 -9.23 -18.15
N ALA A 103 1.37 -8.39 -18.28
CA ALA A 103 1.57 -7.21 -17.41
C ALA A 103 0.38 -6.23 -17.40
N ARG A 104 -0.46 -6.20 -18.44
CA ARG A 104 -1.61 -5.29 -18.53
C ARG A 104 -2.73 -5.57 -17.54
N TYR A 105 -2.89 -6.81 -17.09
CA TYR A 105 -4.10 -7.20 -16.34
C TYR A 105 -4.23 -6.51 -14.98
N ALA A 106 -3.16 -6.50 -14.18
CA ALA A 106 -3.19 -5.87 -12.86
C ALA A 106 -3.36 -4.35 -12.92
N PRO A 107 -2.61 -3.58 -13.74
CA PRO A 107 -2.81 -2.13 -13.87
C PRO A 107 -4.21 -1.75 -14.40
N LEU A 108 -4.77 -2.50 -15.35
CA LEU A 108 -6.12 -2.22 -15.83
C LEU A 108 -7.20 -2.52 -14.78
N ALA A 109 -7.01 -3.57 -13.99
CA ALA A 109 -7.86 -3.85 -12.84
C ALA A 109 -7.74 -2.78 -11.74
N PHE A 110 -6.52 -2.26 -11.50
CA PHE A 110 -6.28 -1.15 -10.57
C PHE A 110 -7.00 0.13 -11.02
N VAL A 111 -6.77 0.57 -12.26
CA VAL A 111 -7.38 1.81 -12.80
C VAL A 111 -8.90 1.74 -12.86
N SER A 112 -9.47 0.55 -13.04
CA SER A 112 -10.92 0.35 -13.01
C SER A 112 -11.52 0.27 -11.59
N GLY A 113 -10.70 0.38 -10.54
CA GLY A 113 -11.12 0.27 -9.16
C GLY A 113 -11.41 -1.15 -8.66
N LYS A 114 -11.24 -2.17 -9.53
CA LYS A 114 -11.58 -3.56 -9.21
C LYS A 114 -10.75 -4.17 -8.08
N LEU A 115 -9.53 -3.67 -7.85
CA LEU A 115 -8.63 -4.19 -6.83
C LEU A 115 -8.83 -3.54 -5.46
N HIS A 116 -9.55 -2.43 -5.38
CA HIS A 116 -9.82 -1.77 -4.10
C HIS A 116 -10.89 -2.52 -3.31
N THR A 117 -10.72 -2.54 -2.00
CA THR A 117 -11.72 -3.07 -1.08
C THR A 117 -12.68 -1.94 -0.67
N ALA A 118 -13.96 -2.10 -0.96
CA ALA A 118 -14.97 -1.15 -0.50
C ALA A 118 -15.03 -1.16 1.04
N GLY A 119 -15.01 0.04 1.66
CA GLY A 119 -15.06 0.17 3.11
C GLY A 119 -13.91 -0.56 3.81
N ILE A 120 -12.69 -0.51 3.25
CA ILE A 120 -11.51 -1.23 3.79
C ILE A 120 -11.24 -0.86 5.24
N ARG A 121 -11.46 0.41 5.63
CA ARG A 121 -11.24 0.88 6.99
C ARG A 121 -12.12 0.11 7.97
N GLU A 122 -13.43 0.16 7.80
CA GLU A 122 -14.41 -0.47 8.70
C GLU A 122 -14.44 -2.00 8.56
N SER A 123 -14.19 -2.50 7.36
CA SER A 123 -14.26 -3.94 7.09
C SER A 123 -13.02 -4.70 7.52
N VAL A 124 -11.85 -4.06 7.53
CA VAL A 124 -10.55 -4.70 7.79
C VAL A 124 -9.71 -3.92 8.80
N TYR A 125 -9.34 -2.66 8.52
CA TYR A 125 -8.34 -1.93 9.32
C TYR A 125 -8.73 -1.80 10.80
N GLU A 126 -9.99 -1.48 11.09
CA GLU A 126 -10.52 -1.35 12.44
C GLU A 126 -10.64 -2.69 13.21
N LYS A 127 -10.41 -3.80 12.51
CA LYS A 127 -10.50 -5.16 13.10
C LYS A 127 -9.14 -5.83 13.27
N LEU A 128 -8.07 -5.19 12.83
CA LEU A 128 -6.74 -5.73 13.00
C LEU A 128 -6.34 -5.78 14.47
N THR A 129 -5.80 -6.92 14.87
CA THR A 129 -5.23 -7.14 16.21
C THR A 129 -3.72 -6.99 16.24
N GLN A 130 -3.09 -7.10 15.07
CA GLN A 130 -1.65 -6.91 14.90
C GLN A 130 -1.27 -5.45 15.11
N SER A 131 -0.05 -5.21 15.55
CA SER A 131 0.53 -3.85 15.57
C SER A 131 0.73 -3.34 14.15
N VAL A 132 0.27 -2.12 13.89
CA VAL A 132 0.32 -1.48 12.57
C VAL A 132 1.06 -0.16 12.66
N GLN A 133 2.07 0.04 11.81
CA GLN A 133 2.71 1.34 11.61
C GLN A 133 2.40 1.89 10.23
N VAL A 134 1.92 3.12 10.16
CA VAL A 134 1.71 3.85 8.91
C VAL A 134 2.86 4.82 8.67
N LEU A 135 3.54 4.67 7.54
CA LEU A 135 4.52 5.64 7.05
C LEU A 135 3.88 6.49 5.96
N PHE A 136 3.88 7.82 6.15
CA PHE A 136 3.19 8.72 5.24
C PHE A 136 3.84 10.10 5.17
N ASP A 137 3.49 10.87 4.16
CA ASP A 137 3.66 12.32 4.04
C ASP A 137 2.64 12.84 3.03
N GLN A 138 3.08 13.41 1.92
CA GLN A 138 2.21 13.75 0.80
C GLN A 138 2.06 12.53 -0.14
N ASP A 139 0.88 12.37 -0.72
CA ASP A 139 0.64 11.36 -1.75
C ASP A 139 -0.34 11.92 -2.79
N PRO A 140 -0.05 11.81 -4.11
CA PRO A 140 -0.92 12.34 -5.15
C PRO A 140 -2.18 11.48 -5.40
N TYR A 141 -2.24 10.28 -4.84
CA TYR A 141 -3.27 9.28 -5.15
C TYR A 141 -4.15 8.89 -3.96
N THR A 142 -3.72 9.21 -2.73
CA THR A 142 -4.45 8.94 -1.50
C THR A 142 -4.32 10.10 -0.53
N SER A 143 -5.18 10.14 0.47
CA SER A 143 -5.10 11.08 1.58
C SER A 143 -5.24 10.35 2.91
N PHE A 144 -4.90 11.02 4.00
CA PHE A 144 -4.77 10.42 5.32
C PHE A 144 -5.65 11.11 6.36
N GLU A 145 -6.78 11.71 5.93
CA GLU A 145 -7.65 12.48 6.82
C GLU A 145 -8.28 11.62 7.93
N ALA A 146 -8.52 10.32 7.68
CA ALA A 146 -9.05 9.40 8.69
C ALA A 146 -7.99 8.85 9.65
N LEU A 147 -6.69 8.99 9.34
CA LEU A 147 -5.61 8.45 10.15
C LEU A 147 -5.61 8.96 11.61
N PRO A 148 -5.79 10.26 11.90
CA PRO A 148 -5.83 10.74 13.27
C PRO A 148 -6.96 10.10 14.10
N THR A 149 -8.11 9.83 13.47
CA THR A 149 -9.23 9.17 14.15
C THR A 149 -8.89 7.72 14.47
N LEU A 150 -8.27 7.02 13.54
CA LEU A 150 -7.84 5.63 13.73
C LEU A 150 -6.82 5.51 14.88
N LEU A 151 -5.82 6.38 14.89
CA LEU A 151 -4.79 6.45 15.95
C LEU A 151 -5.39 6.78 17.33
N ALA A 152 -6.46 7.55 17.38
CA ALA A 152 -7.13 7.89 18.64
C ALA A 152 -8.04 6.77 19.17
N GLN A 153 -8.48 5.86 18.30
CA GLN A 153 -9.43 4.79 18.65
C GLN A 153 -8.76 3.44 18.90
N TYR A 154 -7.59 3.19 18.32
CA TYR A 154 -6.95 1.89 18.31
C TYR A 154 -5.48 2.00 18.74
N ASP A 155 -5.15 1.48 19.92
CA ASP A 155 -3.81 1.56 20.54
C ASP A 155 -2.74 0.77 19.75
N ASN A 156 -3.15 -0.20 18.95
CA ASN A 156 -2.25 -0.99 18.10
C ASN A 156 -1.87 -0.28 16.78
N TRP A 157 -2.40 0.93 16.53
CA TRP A 157 -2.04 1.73 15.37
C TRP A 157 -1.07 2.84 15.73
N HIS A 158 0.01 2.94 14.95
CA HIS A 158 1.05 3.94 15.05
C HIS A 158 1.24 4.64 13.70
N ALA A 159 1.78 5.84 13.69
CA ALA A 159 2.08 6.54 12.45
C ALA A 159 3.32 7.40 12.59
N GLU A 160 4.15 7.40 11.54
CA GLU A 160 5.33 8.23 11.44
C GLU A 160 5.33 8.98 10.11
N ARG A 161 5.58 10.29 10.16
CA ARG A 161 5.62 11.12 8.99
C ARG A 161 7.05 11.24 8.46
N VAL A 162 7.33 10.66 7.31
CA VAL A 162 8.67 10.67 6.66
C VAL A 162 8.75 11.81 5.66
N VAL A 163 9.39 12.91 6.02
CA VAL A 163 9.42 14.15 5.25
C VAL A 163 10.82 14.53 4.76
N PRO A 164 10.95 15.12 3.55
CA PRO A 164 9.92 15.32 2.53
C PRO A 164 9.78 14.09 1.63
N THR A 165 8.57 13.58 1.44
CA THR A 165 8.28 12.48 0.51
C THR A 165 6.93 12.66 -0.18
N ARG A 166 6.72 11.92 -1.27
CA ARG A 166 5.46 11.97 -2.02
C ARG A 166 4.99 10.57 -2.44
N GLY A 167 4.68 9.73 -1.44
CA GLY A 167 4.14 8.38 -1.64
C GLY A 167 5.18 7.26 -1.67
N LEU A 168 6.46 7.55 -1.88
CA LEU A 168 7.54 6.55 -1.97
C LEU A 168 8.70 6.84 -1.01
N PRO A 169 8.47 6.95 0.32
CA PRO A 169 9.51 7.32 1.29
C PRO A 169 10.73 6.39 1.24
N HIS A 170 10.52 5.10 1.02
CA HIS A 170 11.60 4.10 0.92
C HIS A 170 12.53 4.29 -0.28
N PHE A 171 12.16 5.12 -1.27
CA PHE A 171 13.03 5.55 -2.37
C PHE A 171 13.60 6.95 -2.15
N GLU A 172 12.81 7.86 -1.57
CA GLU A 172 13.19 9.26 -1.43
C GLU A 172 14.01 9.54 -0.16
N GLN A 173 13.68 8.86 0.94
CA GLN A 173 14.26 9.05 2.28
C GLN A 173 14.54 7.69 2.94
N MET A 174 15.39 6.88 2.31
CA MET A 174 15.66 5.50 2.76
C MET A 174 16.08 5.43 4.22
N ASP A 175 17.04 6.28 4.63
CA ASP A 175 17.58 6.29 6.00
C ASP A 175 16.50 6.70 7.02
N LEU A 176 15.69 7.71 6.69
CA LEU A 176 14.58 8.14 7.56
C LEU A 176 13.48 7.08 7.64
N THR A 177 13.25 6.37 6.53
CA THR A 177 12.29 5.26 6.51
C THR A 177 12.78 4.12 7.41
N ALA A 178 14.06 3.77 7.37
CA ALA A 178 14.65 2.76 8.25
C ALA A 178 14.56 3.19 9.73
N VAL A 179 14.93 4.42 10.03
CA VAL A 179 14.82 5.00 11.41
C VAL A 179 13.38 5.00 11.92
N ALA A 180 12.39 5.11 11.05
CA ALA A 180 10.98 5.03 11.43
C ALA A 180 10.51 3.60 11.69
N VAL A 181 11.05 2.60 10.98
CA VAL A 181 10.62 1.20 11.06
C VAL A 181 11.34 0.43 12.17
N GLU A 182 12.65 0.60 12.30
CA GLU A 182 13.47 -0.17 13.26
C GLU A 182 13.00 -0.06 14.71
N PRO A 183 12.69 1.13 15.28
CA PRO A 183 12.18 1.24 16.64
C PRO A 183 10.82 0.58 16.84
N PHE A 184 9.95 0.61 15.82
CA PHE A 184 8.65 -0.05 15.87
C PHE A 184 8.81 -1.56 16.05
N TRP A 185 9.65 -2.21 15.26
CA TRP A 185 9.91 -3.64 15.41
C TRP A 185 10.67 -3.98 16.71
N ALA A 186 11.66 -3.18 17.09
CA ALA A 186 12.38 -3.39 18.34
C ALA A 186 11.46 -3.31 19.58
N ALA A 187 10.43 -2.46 19.54
CA ALA A 187 9.43 -2.39 20.60
C ALA A 187 8.61 -3.69 20.70
N LEU A 188 8.22 -4.26 19.55
CA LEU A 188 7.45 -5.52 19.51
C LEU A 188 8.25 -6.73 20.01
N GLU A 189 9.57 -6.77 19.75
CA GLU A 189 10.44 -7.84 20.27
C GLU A 189 10.59 -7.81 21.81
N THR A 190 10.39 -6.66 22.42
CA THR A 190 10.51 -6.46 23.87
C THR A 190 9.19 -6.67 24.63
N GLU A 191 8.07 -6.68 23.91
CA GLU A 191 6.75 -6.91 24.52
C GLU A 191 6.60 -8.40 24.91
N PRO A 192 6.29 -8.71 26.18
CA PRO A 192 6.11 -10.11 26.59
C PRO A 192 4.93 -10.72 25.83
N ALA A 193 5.13 -11.92 25.30
CA ALA A 193 4.07 -12.67 24.63
C ALA A 193 2.78 -12.68 25.49
N PRO A 194 1.61 -12.48 24.88
CA PRO A 194 0.36 -12.53 25.62
C PRO A 194 0.24 -13.89 26.34
N PRO A 195 -0.28 -13.93 27.57
CA PRO A 195 -0.41 -15.17 28.33
C PRO A 195 -1.23 -16.15 27.50
N GLU A 196 -0.67 -17.36 27.30
CA GLU A 196 -1.36 -18.44 26.61
C GLU A 196 -2.76 -18.62 27.24
N ALA A 197 -3.80 -18.53 26.43
CA ALA A 197 -5.17 -18.78 26.88
C ALA A 197 -5.23 -20.22 27.44
N GLN A 198 -5.30 -20.31 28.75
CA GLN A 198 -5.47 -21.62 29.41
C GLN A 198 -6.83 -22.18 28.97
N THR A 199 -6.79 -23.18 28.10
CA THR A 199 -7.94 -24.01 27.71
C THR A 199 -8.39 -24.93 28.84
#